data_204ab18452bd30919c47df6061ee2430
#
_entry.id   204ab18452bd30919c47df6061ee2430
#
_cell.length_a   1.000
_cell.length_b   1.000
_cell.length_c   1.000
_cell.angle_alpha   90.00
_cell.angle_beta   90.00
_cell.angle_gamma   90.00
#
_symmetry.space_group_name_H-M   'P 1'
#
loop_
_entity.id
_entity.type
_entity.pdbx_description
1 polymer ?
#
loop_
_entity_poly.entity_id
_entity_poly.type
_entity_poly.pdbx_seq_one_letter_code
_entity_poly.pdbx_strand_id
1 'polypeptide(L)'
;MRVIIHTGKGGVGKTSISAATALKCAEMGLKTIVISTDTAHSLADSLEKKIGPEPIEIYPNLWAQEVDARYSMEKYWGKFQEYMVAMFSKQGIDDIVAEEVTILPGLEEGAHLLWINRYFEENFFDVLIVDAAPTAETLRLLSLPDVTRWWVMKVLSLTRGIGRVMRPINRVMGRAMPVVPDDEAWNQVKVLFDTLDKVRDL
;
A
#
# COMPACT_ATOMS: atom_id res chain seq x y z
N MET A 1 3.01 10.87 -17.37
CA MET A 1 2.80 9.40 -17.38
C MET A 1 1.36 9.09 -17.77
N ARG A 2 1.11 8.05 -18.59
CA ARG A 2 -0.23 7.56 -18.94
C ARG A 2 -0.54 6.30 -18.13
N VAL A 3 -1.70 6.24 -17.49
CA VAL A 3 -2.16 5.05 -16.74
C VAL A 3 -3.22 4.31 -17.55
N ILE A 4 -3.06 2.99 -17.72
CA ILE A 4 -4.00 2.09 -18.39
C ILE A 4 -4.36 0.98 -17.41
N ILE A 5 -5.65 0.84 -17.09
CA ILE A 5 -6.13 -0.17 -16.13
C ILE A 5 -6.95 -1.21 -16.89
N HIS A 6 -6.52 -2.46 -16.84
CA HIS A 6 -7.28 -3.59 -17.36
C HIS A 6 -8.03 -4.25 -16.22
N THR A 7 -9.35 -4.13 -16.23
CA THR A 7 -10.24 -4.72 -15.23
C THR A 7 -11.32 -5.57 -15.88
N GLY A 8 -11.93 -6.47 -15.16
CA GLY A 8 -13.00 -7.35 -15.64
C GLY A 8 -13.06 -8.67 -14.84
N LYS A 9 -13.98 -9.54 -15.22
CA LYS A 9 -14.16 -10.86 -14.57
C LYS A 9 -12.91 -11.72 -14.65
N GLY A 10 -12.77 -12.69 -13.73
CA GLY A 10 -11.71 -13.71 -13.78
C GLY A 10 -11.75 -14.51 -15.09
N GLY A 11 -10.58 -14.89 -15.62
CA GLY A 11 -10.45 -15.77 -16.78
C GLY A 11 -10.74 -15.14 -18.16
N VAL A 12 -10.93 -13.82 -18.26
CA VAL A 12 -11.23 -13.15 -19.55
C VAL A 12 -9.97 -12.71 -20.32
N GLY A 13 -8.78 -13.02 -19.81
CA GLY A 13 -7.51 -12.69 -20.46
C GLY A 13 -6.93 -11.31 -20.11
N LYS A 14 -7.31 -10.72 -18.97
CA LYS A 14 -6.77 -9.42 -18.51
C LYS A 14 -5.25 -9.39 -18.52
N THR A 15 -4.62 -10.34 -17.85
CA THR A 15 -3.17 -10.43 -17.73
C THR A 15 -2.49 -10.55 -19.09
N SER A 16 -3.03 -11.38 -20.00
CA SER A 16 -2.49 -11.53 -21.35
C SER A 16 -2.57 -10.22 -22.15
N ILE A 17 -3.67 -9.49 -22.04
CA ILE A 17 -3.84 -8.18 -22.69
C ILE A 17 -2.93 -7.13 -22.03
N SER A 18 -2.77 -7.16 -20.71
CA SER A 18 -1.85 -6.27 -19.97
C SER A 18 -0.42 -6.48 -20.42
N ALA A 19 0.03 -7.74 -20.46
CA ALA A 19 1.36 -8.10 -20.92
C ALA A 19 1.60 -7.70 -22.39
N ALA A 20 0.66 -8.00 -23.27
CA ALA A 20 0.75 -7.64 -24.70
C ALA A 20 0.79 -6.11 -24.92
N THR A 21 -0.03 -5.37 -24.18
CA THR A 21 -0.05 -3.90 -24.24
C THR A 21 1.27 -3.32 -23.73
N ALA A 22 1.83 -3.88 -22.65
CA ALA A 22 3.10 -3.45 -22.09
C ALA A 22 4.26 -3.67 -23.06
N LEU A 23 4.34 -4.87 -23.66
CA LEU A 23 5.32 -5.18 -24.70
C LEU A 23 5.20 -4.21 -25.88
N LYS A 24 3.98 -3.94 -26.32
CA LYS A 24 3.75 -3.03 -27.46
C LYS A 24 4.20 -1.61 -27.17
N CYS A 25 3.90 -1.08 -25.97
CA CYS A 25 4.37 0.24 -25.55
C CYS A 25 5.90 0.31 -25.50
N ALA A 26 6.55 -0.72 -24.94
CA ALA A 26 8.01 -0.79 -24.87
C ALA A 26 8.67 -0.87 -26.26
N GLU A 27 8.10 -1.64 -27.21
CA GLU A 27 8.55 -1.70 -28.60
C GLU A 27 8.44 -0.33 -29.31
N MET A 28 7.51 0.51 -28.90
CA MET A 28 7.37 1.88 -29.39
C MET A 28 8.39 2.86 -28.75
N GLY A 29 9.29 2.37 -27.90
CA GLY A 29 10.31 3.16 -27.22
C GLY A 29 9.84 3.86 -25.97
N LEU A 30 8.63 3.58 -25.48
CA LEU A 30 8.08 4.16 -24.26
C LEU A 30 8.58 3.38 -23.03
N LYS A 31 9.10 4.08 -22.04
CA LYS A 31 9.42 3.48 -20.73
C LYS A 31 8.13 3.03 -20.07
N THR A 32 7.92 1.74 -20.04
CA THR A 32 6.65 1.12 -19.62
C THR A 32 6.85 0.26 -18.39
N ILE A 33 5.97 0.38 -17.41
CA ILE A 33 5.87 -0.57 -16.31
C ILE A 33 4.49 -1.24 -16.32
N VAL A 34 4.46 -2.54 -16.15
CA VAL A 34 3.25 -3.31 -15.90
C VAL A 34 3.26 -3.83 -14.47
N ILE A 35 2.20 -3.54 -13.73
CA ILE A 35 2.03 -4.03 -12.36
C ILE A 35 0.83 -4.95 -12.29
N SER A 36 0.97 -6.10 -11.64
CA SER A 36 -0.15 -6.98 -11.30
C SER A 36 -0.58 -6.73 -9.86
N THR A 37 -1.88 -6.57 -9.67
CA THR A 37 -2.54 -6.50 -8.37
C THR A 37 -3.35 -7.76 -8.08
N ASP A 38 -3.24 -8.77 -8.95
CA ASP A 38 -3.88 -10.07 -8.77
C ASP A 38 -2.95 -10.99 -7.96
N THR A 39 -3.44 -11.49 -6.84
CA THR A 39 -2.72 -12.43 -5.96
C THR A 39 -2.43 -13.78 -6.60
N ALA A 40 -3.01 -14.07 -7.76
CA ALA A 40 -2.72 -15.30 -8.51
C ALA A 40 -1.35 -15.30 -9.21
N HIS A 41 -0.60 -14.18 -9.18
CA HIS A 41 0.74 -14.04 -9.76
C HIS A 41 0.88 -14.52 -11.21
N SER A 42 -0.16 -14.28 -12.00
CA SER A 42 -0.23 -14.76 -13.40
C SER A 42 0.56 -13.91 -14.40
N LEU A 43 1.10 -12.76 -13.97
CA LEU A 43 1.89 -11.88 -14.83
C LEU A 43 3.27 -12.50 -15.13
N ALA A 44 3.92 -13.09 -14.12
CA ALA A 44 5.19 -13.78 -14.27
C ALA A 44 5.09 -14.93 -15.28
N ASP A 45 4.01 -15.71 -15.23
CA ASP A 45 3.74 -16.80 -16.17
C ASP A 45 3.48 -16.27 -17.59
N SER A 46 2.68 -15.20 -17.71
CA SER A 46 2.33 -14.61 -19.03
C SER A 46 3.54 -14.00 -19.75
N LEU A 47 4.53 -13.54 -19.01
CA LEU A 47 5.76 -12.94 -19.57
C LEU A 47 6.94 -13.91 -19.59
N GLU A 48 6.77 -15.13 -19.06
CA GLU A 48 7.83 -16.14 -18.92
C GLU A 48 9.08 -15.57 -18.21
N LYS A 49 8.86 -14.73 -17.21
CA LYS A 49 9.91 -14.07 -16.43
C LYS A 49 9.65 -14.23 -14.94
N LYS A 50 10.75 -14.26 -14.19
CA LYS A 50 10.66 -14.22 -12.74
C LYS A 50 10.41 -12.78 -12.30
N ILE A 51 9.22 -12.50 -11.80
CA ILE A 51 8.78 -11.18 -11.34
C ILE A 51 8.53 -11.27 -9.83
N GLY A 52 8.78 -10.20 -9.10
CA GLY A 52 8.62 -10.14 -7.66
C GLY A 52 7.97 -8.83 -7.20
N PRO A 53 8.00 -8.56 -5.89
CA PRO A 53 7.35 -7.39 -5.30
C PRO A 53 8.06 -6.06 -5.59
N GLU A 54 9.26 -6.09 -6.13
CA GLU A 54 9.98 -4.90 -6.61
C GLU A 54 9.99 -4.87 -8.14
N PRO A 55 9.99 -3.66 -8.75
CA PRO A 55 10.03 -3.52 -10.19
C PRO A 55 11.37 -4.01 -10.74
N ILE A 56 11.32 -4.84 -11.77
CA ILE A 56 12.49 -5.32 -12.49
C ILE A 56 12.34 -5.05 -13.99
N GLU A 57 13.43 -4.68 -14.65
CA GLU A 57 13.46 -4.58 -16.11
C GLU A 57 13.56 -5.98 -16.71
N ILE A 58 12.55 -6.36 -17.51
CA ILE A 58 12.43 -7.69 -18.12
C ILE A 58 12.75 -7.70 -19.61
N TYR A 59 12.58 -6.55 -20.29
CA TYR A 59 12.95 -6.26 -21.66
C TYR A 59 13.36 -4.79 -21.77
N PRO A 60 14.05 -4.38 -22.84
CA PRO A 60 14.37 -2.96 -23.08
C PRO A 60 13.10 -2.09 -22.98
N ASN A 61 13.13 -1.08 -22.12
CA ASN A 61 12.02 -0.19 -21.81
C ASN A 61 10.78 -0.84 -21.17
N LEU A 62 10.87 -2.09 -20.70
CA LEU A 62 9.76 -2.78 -20.02
C LEU A 62 10.15 -3.26 -18.63
N TRP A 63 9.50 -2.72 -17.63
CA TRP A 63 9.55 -3.18 -16.23
C TRP A 63 8.28 -3.92 -15.86
N ALA A 64 8.41 -4.87 -14.95
CA ALA A 64 7.28 -5.62 -14.42
C ALA A 64 7.38 -5.77 -12.90
N GLN A 65 6.22 -5.84 -12.25
CA GLN A 65 6.10 -6.03 -10.80
C GLN A 65 4.82 -6.79 -10.47
N GLU A 66 4.90 -7.74 -9.55
CA GLU A 66 3.76 -8.34 -8.88
C GLU A 66 3.67 -7.77 -7.48
N VAL A 67 2.65 -6.94 -7.23
CA VAL A 67 2.53 -6.23 -5.95
C VAL A 67 2.14 -7.22 -4.86
N ASP A 68 2.99 -7.33 -3.85
CA ASP A 68 2.73 -8.08 -2.63
C ASP A 68 2.32 -7.11 -1.51
N ALA A 69 1.11 -7.31 -0.97
CA ALA A 69 0.55 -6.44 0.05
C ALA A 69 1.35 -6.48 1.35
N ARG A 70 1.81 -7.68 1.77
CA ARG A 70 2.59 -7.85 2.99
C ARG A 70 3.95 -7.16 2.88
N TYR A 71 4.65 -7.37 1.77
CA TYR A 71 5.91 -6.70 1.50
C TYR A 71 5.75 -5.17 1.49
N SER A 72 4.69 -4.69 0.83
CA SER A 72 4.40 -3.26 0.74
C SER A 72 4.09 -2.65 2.10
N MET A 73 3.37 -3.39 2.95
CA MET A 73 3.07 -2.96 4.31
C MET A 73 4.32 -2.85 5.17
N GLU A 74 5.15 -3.88 5.19
CA GLU A 74 6.40 -3.87 5.94
C GLU A 74 7.27 -2.67 5.53
N LYS A 75 7.34 -2.41 4.21
CA LYS A 75 8.14 -1.34 3.64
C LYS A 75 7.61 0.07 3.97
N TYR A 76 6.29 0.28 3.88
CA TYR A 76 5.70 1.63 3.95
C TYR A 76 4.98 1.92 5.26
N TRP A 77 4.67 0.90 6.05
CA TRP A 77 3.82 1.02 7.25
C TRP A 77 4.40 0.34 8.49
N GLY A 78 5.48 -0.46 8.36
CA GLY A 78 6.02 -1.30 9.42
C GLY A 78 6.33 -0.54 10.71
N LYS A 79 6.95 0.64 10.63
CA LYS A 79 7.27 1.46 11.82
C LYS A 79 6.04 1.93 12.57
N PHE A 80 4.98 2.30 11.87
CA PHE A 80 3.74 2.68 12.53
C PHE A 80 3.06 1.47 13.17
N GLN A 81 3.08 0.31 12.50
CA GLN A 81 2.57 -0.93 13.06
C GLN A 81 3.32 -1.34 14.34
N GLU A 82 4.66 -1.35 14.31
CA GLU A 82 5.50 -1.61 15.49
C GLU A 82 5.15 -0.68 16.66
N TYR A 83 4.99 0.60 16.39
CA TYR A 83 4.57 1.58 17.39
C TYR A 83 3.21 1.24 17.98
N MET A 84 2.23 0.89 17.15
CA MET A 84 0.86 0.56 17.58
C MET A 84 0.84 -0.72 18.42
N VAL A 85 1.53 -1.77 17.98
CA VAL A 85 1.66 -3.02 18.74
C VAL A 85 2.28 -2.75 20.10
N ALA A 86 3.43 -2.06 20.14
CA ALA A 86 4.07 -1.72 21.40
C ALA A 86 3.20 -0.88 22.34
N MET A 87 2.35 -0.02 21.80
CA MET A 87 1.41 0.77 22.59
C MET A 87 0.29 -0.09 23.18
N PHE A 88 -0.29 -1.00 22.41
CA PHE A 88 -1.35 -1.88 22.87
C PHE A 88 -0.87 -2.93 23.87
N SER A 89 0.31 -3.54 23.63
CA SER A 89 0.94 -4.49 24.55
C SER A 89 1.21 -3.86 25.93
N LYS A 90 1.65 -2.61 25.95
CA LYS A 90 1.83 -1.85 27.22
C LYS A 90 0.54 -1.58 27.98
N GLN A 91 -0.61 -1.66 27.32
CA GLN A 91 -1.93 -1.55 27.96
C GLN A 91 -2.48 -2.91 28.41
N GLY A 92 -1.70 -3.97 28.29
CA GLY A 92 -2.09 -5.32 28.69
C GLY A 92 -2.93 -6.06 27.65
N ILE A 93 -2.94 -5.57 26.40
CA ILE A 93 -3.50 -6.30 25.27
C ILE A 93 -2.45 -7.32 24.83
N ASP A 94 -2.88 -8.56 24.63
CA ASP A 94 -2.03 -9.64 24.13
C ASP A 94 -1.40 -9.24 22.79
N ASP A 95 -0.11 -9.58 22.57
CA ASP A 95 0.64 -9.18 21.38
C ASP A 95 -0.02 -9.63 20.08
N ILE A 96 -0.60 -10.85 20.08
CA ILE A 96 -1.31 -11.39 18.89
C ILE A 96 -2.53 -10.54 18.57
N VAL A 97 -3.30 -10.18 19.60
CA VAL A 97 -4.49 -9.32 19.44
C VAL A 97 -4.08 -7.90 19.00
N ALA A 98 -2.98 -7.40 19.56
CA ALA A 98 -2.43 -6.11 19.18
C ALA A 98 -2.02 -6.08 17.71
N GLU A 99 -1.37 -7.12 17.21
CA GLU A 99 -1.01 -7.27 15.79
C GLU A 99 -2.26 -7.30 14.90
N GLU A 100 -3.27 -8.09 15.25
CA GLU A 100 -4.52 -8.17 14.49
C GLU A 100 -5.27 -6.84 14.41
N VAL A 101 -5.33 -6.09 15.52
CA VAL A 101 -6.01 -4.78 15.56
C VAL A 101 -5.25 -3.72 14.75
N THR A 102 -3.95 -3.89 14.53
CA THR A 102 -3.15 -2.95 13.74
C THR A 102 -3.16 -3.24 12.24
N ILE A 103 -3.80 -4.33 11.80
CA ILE A 103 -4.03 -4.59 10.38
C ILE A 103 -5.03 -3.57 9.83
N LEU A 104 -4.57 -2.80 8.85
CA LEU A 104 -5.42 -1.81 8.18
C LEU A 104 -6.48 -2.50 7.30
N PRO A 105 -7.76 -2.14 7.46
CA PRO A 105 -8.78 -2.57 6.50
C PRO A 105 -8.43 -2.04 5.09
N GLY A 106 -8.49 -2.91 4.10
CA GLY A 106 -8.16 -2.52 2.72
C GLY A 106 -6.66 -2.40 2.45
N LEU A 107 -5.87 -3.14 3.20
CA LEU A 107 -4.42 -3.13 3.14
C LEU A 107 -3.87 -3.52 1.76
N GLU A 108 -4.45 -4.55 1.15
CA GLU A 108 -4.05 -5.02 -0.17
C GLU A 108 -4.29 -3.95 -1.21
N GLU A 109 -5.49 -3.38 -1.21
CA GLU A 109 -5.85 -2.30 -2.10
C GLU A 109 -4.99 -1.05 -1.84
N GLY A 110 -4.70 -0.75 -0.57
CA GLY A 110 -3.81 0.36 -0.19
C GLY A 110 -2.40 0.22 -0.74
N ALA A 111 -1.84 -0.99 -0.69
CA ALA A 111 -0.53 -1.29 -1.24
C ALA A 111 -0.45 -0.98 -2.74
N HIS A 112 -1.47 -1.34 -3.51
CA HIS A 112 -1.56 -1.07 -4.94
C HIS A 112 -1.54 0.44 -5.22
N LEU A 113 -2.32 1.21 -4.45
CA LEU A 113 -2.37 2.68 -4.59
C LEU A 113 -1.04 3.34 -4.24
N LEU A 114 -0.35 2.88 -3.21
CA LEU A 114 0.97 3.39 -2.84
C LEU A 114 1.98 3.24 -3.99
N TRP A 115 1.99 2.08 -4.66
CA TRP A 115 2.87 1.86 -5.80
C TRP A 115 2.50 2.72 -7.01
N ILE A 116 1.21 2.82 -7.35
CA ILE A 116 0.73 3.67 -8.45
C ILE A 116 1.13 5.12 -8.22
N ASN A 117 0.89 5.66 -7.00
CA ASN A 117 1.26 7.03 -6.66
C ASN A 117 2.77 7.24 -6.72
N ARG A 118 3.55 6.29 -6.22
CA ARG A 118 5.01 6.35 -6.27
C ARG A 118 5.51 6.50 -7.71
N TYR A 119 5.05 5.66 -8.64
CA TYR A 119 5.45 5.76 -10.04
C TYR A 119 5.01 7.06 -10.71
N PHE A 120 3.86 7.58 -10.27
CA PHE A 120 3.38 8.87 -10.74
C PHE A 120 4.30 10.03 -10.28
N GLU A 121 4.73 10.01 -9.02
CA GLU A 121 5.64 11.02 -8.46
C GLU A 121 7.06 10.91 -9.01
N GLU A 122 7.61 9.72 -9.14
CA GLU A 122 8.94 9.50 -9.71
C GLU A 122 9.04 9.93 -11.17
N ASN A 123 7.91 9.94 -11.90
CA ASN A 123 7.78 10.36 -13.30
C ASN A 123 8.87 9.77 -14.23
N PHE A 124 9.31 8.56 -13.91
CA PHE A 124 10.33 7.84 -14.68
C PHE A 124 9.73 7.10 -15.88
N PHE A 125 8.49 6.62 -15.72
CA PHE A 125 7.78 5.87 -16.74
C PHE A 125 6.87 6.75 -17.58
N ASP A 126 6.79 6.46 -18.88
CA ASP A 126 5.85 7.10 -19.80
C ASP A 126 4.47 6.47 -19.67
N VAL A 127 4.43 5.14 -19.46
CA VAL A 127 3.20 4.34 -19.37
C VAL A 127 3.25 3.44 -18.15
N LEU A 128 2.17 3.46 -17.37
CA LEU A 128 1.87 2.49 -16.30
C LEU A 128 0.66 1.65 -16.71
N ILE A 129 0.83 0.33 -16.75
CA ILE A 129 -0.27 -0.61 -17.01
C ILE A 129 -0.57 -1.35 -15.72
N VAL A 130 -1.83 -1.33 -15.34
CA VAL A 130 -2.33 -2.03 -14.14
C VAL A 130 -3.16 -3.24 -14.59
N ASP A 131 -2.63 -4.43 -14.34
CA ASP A 131 -3.36 -5.69 -14.45
C ASP A 131 -4.16 -5.89 -13.17
N ALA A 132 -5.40 -5.42 -13.17
CA ALA A 132 -6.20 -5.36 -11.96
C ALA A 132 -6.87 -6.69 -11.62
N ALA A 133 -6.90 -7.01 -10.34
CA ALA A 133 -7.75 -8.05 -9.77
C ALA A 133 -9.24 -7.88 -10.21
N PRO A 134 -10.11 -8.88 -10.01
CA PRO A 134 -11.51 -8.81 -10.44
C PRO A 134 -12.26 -7.55 -9.99
N THR A 135 -13.21 -7.09 -10.78
CA THR A 135 -13.90 -5.78 -10.72
C THR A 135 -14.36 -5.32 -9.33
N ALA A 136 -14.73 -6.25 -8.44
CA ALA A 136 -15.19 -5.88 -7.09
C ALA A 136 -14.08 -5.28 -6.22
N GLU A 137 -12.85 -5.76 -6.37
CA GLU A 137 -11.68 -5.24 -5.66
C GLU A 137 -11.25 -3.89 -6.22
N THR A 138 -11.28 -3.73 -7.54
CA THR A 138 -10.98 -2.45 -8.19
C THR A 138 -11.92 -1.32 -7.73
N LEU A 139 -13.22 -1.62 -7.50
CA LEU A 139 -14.17 -0.63 -6.98
C LEU A 139 -13.93 -0.29 -5.50
N ARG A 140 -13.41 -1.24 -4.71
CA ARG A 140 -13.01 -0.98 -3.32
C ARG A 140 -11.87 0.02 -3.24
N LEU A 141 -10.95 0.02 -4.21
CA LEU A 141 -9.86 1.01 -4.28
C LEU A 141 -10.37 2.45 -4.21
N LEU A 142 -11.50 2.75 -4.84
CA LEU A 142 -12.06 4.11 -4.90
C LEU A 142 -12.68 4.56 -3.56
N SER A 143 -13.13 3.62 -2.71
CA SER A 143 -13.70 3.93 -1.40
C SER A 143 -12.67 3.87 -0.25
N LEU A 144 -11.48 3.37 -0.55
CA LEU A 144 -10.44 3.13 0.43
C LEU A 144 -9.94 4.39 1.16
N PRO A 145 -9.73 5.54 0.48
CA PRO A 145 -9.22 6.74 1.13
C PRO A 145 -10.04 7.15 2.35
N ASP A 146 -11.36 7.14 2.22
CA ASP A 146 -12.27 7.57 3.30
C ASP A 146 -12.28 6.59 4.48
N VAL A 147 -12.30 5.28 4.18
CA VAL A 147 -12.31 4.21 5.20
C VAL A 147 -11.00 4.19 5.98
N THR A 148 -9.86 4.23 5.28
CA THR A 148 -8.53 4.21 5.90
C THR A 148 -8.31 5.46 6.75
N ARG A 149 -8.67 6.64 6.21
CA ARG A 149 -8.57 7.91 6.95
C ARG A 149 -9.40 7.88 8.22
N TRP A 150 -10.66 7.43 8.14
CA TRP A 150 -11.53 7.29 9.30
C TRP A 150 -10.92 6.35 10.35
N TRP A 151 -10.42 5.20 9.91
CA TRP A 151 -9.82 4.20 10.80
C TRP A 151 -8.57 4.74 11.50
N VAL A 152 -7.61 5.30 10.75
CA VAL A 152 -6.38 5.87 11.31
C VAL A 152 -6.71 7.01 12.29
N MET A 153 -7.63 7.91 11.94
CA MET A 153 -8.05 8.99 12.83
C MET A 153 -8.73 8.46 14.09
N LYS A 154 -9.49 7.37 13.98
CA LYS A 154 -10.12 6.71 15.13
C LYS A 154 -9.07 6.14 16.07
N VAL A 155 -8.11 5.39 15.53
CA VAL A 155 -7.00 4.82 16.29
C VAL A 155 -6.17 5.91 16.97
N LEU A 156 -5.78 6.96 16.25
CA LEU A 156 -5.06 8.10 16.81
C LEU A 156 -5.88 8.86 17.87
N SER A 157 -7.20 8.90 17.76
CA SER A 157 -8.05 9.51 18.77
C SER A 157 -8.07 8.72 20.09
N LEU A 158 -8.01 7.40 20.00
CA LEU A 158 -7.86 6.52 21.16
C LEU A 158 -6.54 6.77 21.88
N THR A 159 -5.42 6.89 21.12
CA THR A 159 -4.11 7.19 21.69
C THR A 159 -4.07 8.56 22.39
N ARG A 160 -4.70 9.58 21.81
CA ARG A 160 -4.79 10.93 22.42
C ARG A 160 -5.61 10.95 23.69
N GLY A 161 -6.69 10.16 23.76
CA GLY A 161 -7.52 10.01 24.96
C GLY A 161 -6.71 9.41 26.12
N ILE A 162 -5.95 8.37 25.84
CA ILE A 162 -5.09 7.69 26.81
C ILE A 162 -3.97 8.61 27.30
N GLY A 163 -3.37 9.40 26.42
CA GLY A 163 -2.31 10.35 26.79
C GLY A 163 -2.76 11.43 27.76
N ARG A 164 -4.03 11.87 27.72
CA ARG A 164 -4.57 12.84 28.69
C ARG A 164 -4.81 12.22 30.07
N VAL A 165 -5.22 10.97 30.11
CA VAL A 165 -5.46 10.26 31.39
C VAL A 165 -4.15 9.82 32.03
N MET A 166 -3.13 9.47 31.26
CA MET A 166 -1.85 8.97 31.77
C MET A 166 -0.83 10.05 32.13
N ARG A 167 -0.95 11.28 31.65
CA ARG A 167 -0.05 12.39 32.01
C ARG A 167 0.16 12.59 33.52
N PRO A 168 -0.88 12.57 34.37
CA PRO A 168 -0.68 12.68 35.82
C PRO A 168 0.00 11.43 36.43
N ILE A 169 -0.27 10.23 35.89
CA ILE A 169 0.29 8.96 36.39
C ILE A 169 1.77 8.83 36.07
N ASN A 170 2.19 9.22 34.87
CA ASN A 170 3.59 9.20 34.46
C ASN A 170 4.47 10.16 35.28
N ARG A 171 3.92 11.26 35.77
CA ARG A 171 4.61 12.20 36.66
C ARG A 171 4.94 11.60 38.01
N VAL A 172 4.14 10.64 38.46
CA VAL A 172 4.31 9.96 39.76
C VAL A 172 5.23 8.74 39.64
N MET A 173 5.24 8.06 38.47
CA MET A 173 6.00 6.80 38.29
C MET A 173 7.38 6.98 37.63
N GLY A 174 7.78 8.17 37.22
CA GLY A 174 9.12 8.44 36.65
C GLY A 174 9.48 7.73 35.36
N ARG A 175 8.51 7.12 34.68
CA ARG A 175 8.67 6.46 33.39
C ARG A 175 7.98 7.25 32.28
N ALA A 176 8.76 7.93 31.46
CA ALA A 176 8.23 8.54 30.24
C ALA A 176 7.74 7.43 29.28
N MET A 177 6.42 7.29 29.13
CA MET A 177 5.89 6.53 28.02
C MET A 177 5.91 7.41 26.76
N PRO A 178 6.42 6.96 25.62
CA PRO A 178 6.20 7.65 24.36
C PRO A 178 4.69 7.56 24.03
N VAL A 179 3.99 8.65 24.25
CA VAL A 179 2.54 8.81 23.97
C VAL A 179 2.33 9.30 22.54
N VAL A 180 3.41 9.59 21.84
CA VAL A 180 3.43 10.13 20.48
C VAL A 180 4.27 9.18 19.65
N PRO A 181 3.84 8.80 18.44
CA PRO A 181 4.69 8.08 17.49
C PRO A 181 6.01 8.82 17.34
N ASP A 182 7.11 8.09 17.12
CA ASP A 182 8.37 8.72 16.73
C ASP A 182 8.21 9.43 15.36
N ASP A 183 9.20 10.24 15.01
CA ASP A 183 9.15 11.04 13.77
C ASP A 183 9.02 10.17 12.53
N GLU A 184 9.56 8.94 12.54
CA GLU A 184 9.53 8.02 11.41
C GLU A 184 8.13 7.40 11.24
N ALA A 185 7.53 6.89 12.31
CA ALA A 185 6.16 6.36 12.31
C ALA A 185 5.15 7.45 11.93
N TRP A 186 5.33 8.68 12.43
CA TRP A 186 4.47 9.81 12.09
C TRP A 186 4.61 10.23 10.62
N ASN A 187 5.81 10.14 10.07
CA ASN A 187 6.04 10.41 8.66
C ASN A 187 5.35 9.38 7.75
N GLN A 188 5.37 8.09 8.12
CA GLN A 188 4.63 7.04 7.38
C GLN A 188 3.12 7.32 7.34
N VAL A 189 2.52 7.73 8.47
CA VAL A 189 1.09 8.14 8.52
C VAL A 189 0.82 9.32 7.58
N LYS A 190 1.70 10.31 7.58
CA LYS A 190 1.58 11.48 6.72
C LYS A 190 1.66 11.11 5.24
N VAL A 191 2.65 10.32 4.85
CA VAL A 191 2.82 9.84 3.48
C VAL A 191 1.60 9.06 3.02
N LEU A 192 1.03 8.20 3.88
CA LEU A 192 -0.19 7.48 3.56
C LEU A 192 -1.35 8.45 3.28
N PHE A 193 -1.60 9.43 4.15
CA PHE A 193 -2.69 10.38 3.95
C PHE A 193 -2.50 11.23 2.69
N ASP A 194 -1.30 11.72 2.47
CA ASP A 194 -0.97 12.51 1.27
C ASP A 194 -1.18 11.68 -0.01
N THR A 195 -0.85 10.38 0.03
CA THR A 195 -1.08 9.44 -1.07
C THR A 195 -2.58 9.22 -1.31
N LEU A 196 -3.35 8.98 -0.24
CA LEU A 196 -4.79 8.76 -0.35
C LEU A 196 -5.52 10.00 -0.88
N ASP A 197 -5.12 11.19 -0.46
CA ASP A 197 -5.71 12.45 -0.95
C ASP A 197 -5.38 12.65 -2.44
N LYS A 198 -4.17 12.37 -2.89
CA LYS A 198 -3.77 12.46 -4.31
C LYS A 198 -4.51 11.48 -5.20
N VAL A 199 -4.68 10.24 -4.74
CA VAL A 199 -5.41 9.21 -5.50
C VAL A 199 -6.89 9.55 -5.66
N ARG A 200 -7.49 10.21 -4.66
CA ARG A 200 -8.88 10.68 -4.76
C ARG A 200 -9.06 11.75 -5.84
N ASP A 201 -8.01 12.54 -6.09
CA ASP A 201 -8.05 13.68 -7.02
C ASP A 201 -7.62 13.27 -8.46
N LEU A 202 -7.27 11.97 -8.70
CA LEU A 202 -6.99 11.36 -10.02
C LEU A 202 -8.28 10.91 -10.70
#